data_a257f6ab65cb2b821a193a8e40981891
#
_entry.id   a257f6ab65cb2b821a193a8e40981891
#
_cell.length_a   1.000
_cell.length_b   1.000
_cell.length_c   1.000
_cell.angle_alpha   90.00
_cell.angle_beta   90.00
_cell.angle_gamma   90.00
#
_symmetry.space_group_name_H-M   'P 1'
#
loop_
_entity.id
_entity.type
_entity.pdbx_description
1 polymer ?
#
loop_
_entity_poly.entity_id
_entity_poly.type
_entity_poly.pdbx_seq_one_letter_code
_entity_poly.pdbx_strand_id
1 'polypeptide(L)'
;DHFKQINDSHGHKVGDAALQTLTATCQSALRDIDVLGRLGGEEFAVLLPETDLGLALTVAERLRAAVARAPLPLEDGGSVQLSASFGVASMLGADDNLDALLGRADRALYAAKDSGRNAVRS
;
A
#
# COMPACT_ATOMS: atom_id res chain seq x y z
N ASP A 1 2.01 1.85 -7.02
CA ASP A 1 1.51 1.76 -8.41
C ASP A 1 2.54 2.32 -9.40
N HIS A 2 2.72 1.62 -10.49
CA HIS A 2 3.62 2.07 -11.58
C HIS A 2 5.08 2.32 -11.15
N PHE A 3 5.55 1.57 -10.15
CA PHE A 3 6.92 1.73 -9.63
C PHE A 3 7.97 1.50 -10.72
N LYS A 4 7.76 0.51 -11.59
CA LYS A 4 8.67 0.26 -12.70
C LYS A 4 8.75 1.47 -13.63
N GLN A 5 7.63 2.13 -13.89
CA GLN A 5 7.61 3.34 -14.72
C GLN A 5 8.38 4.49 -14.07
N ILE A 6 8.30 4.62 -12.75
CA ILE A 6 9.07 5.63 -12.02
C ILE A 6 10.56 5.35 -12.17
N ASN A 7 10.99 4.09 -11.98
CA ASN A 7 12.38 3.70 -12.17
C ASN A 7 12.85 3.97 -13.62
N ASP A 8 12.04 3.59 -14.60
CA ASP A 8 12.40 3.73 -16.01
C ASP A 8 12.46 5.20 -16.45
N SER A 9 11.57 6.04 -15.90
CA SER A 9 11.49 7.46 -16.29
C SER A 9 12.43 8.36 -15.51
N HIS A 10 12.72 8.03 -14.24
CA HIS A 10 13.44 8.91 -13.33
C HIS A 10 14.66 8.24 -12.67
N GLY A 11 14.90 6.96 -12.92
CA GLY A 11 16.02 6.21 -12.37
C GLY A 11 15.74 5.57 -11.02
N HIS A 12 16.62 4.66 -10.64
CA HIS A 12 16.46 3.88 -9.39
C HIS A 12 16.52 4.74 -8.13
N LYS A 13 17.28 5.84 -8.14
CA LYS A 13 17.37 6.74 -7.01
C LYS A 13 16.00 7.36 -6.67
N VAL A 14 15.27 7.79 -7.69
CA VAL A 14 13.91 8.33 -7.52
C VAL A 14 12.95 7.22 -7.12
N GLY A 15 13.09 6.02 -7.70
CA GLY A 15 12.30 4.86 -7.30
C GLY A 15 12.50 4.51 -5.83
N ASP A 16 13.73 4.50 -5.34
CA ASP A 16 14.03 4.26 -3.93
C ASP A 16 13.41 5.34 -3.03
N ALA A 17 13.50 6.60 -3.44
CA ALA A 17 12.89 7.71 -2.73
C ALA A 17 11.36 7.58 -2.70
N ALA A 18 10.75 7.08 -3.78
CA ALA A 18 9.32 6.82 -3.84
C ALA A 18 8.90 5.78 -2.82
N LEU A 19 9.65 4.66 -2.70
CA LEU A 19 9.37 3.63 -1.70
C LEU A 19 9.54 4.15 -0.28
N GLN A 20 10.56 4.95 -0.03
CA GLN A 20 10.78 5.56 1.29
C GLN A 20 9.65 6.53 1.65
N THR A 21 9.20 7.34 0.72
CA THR A 21 8.09 8.28 0.94
C THR A 21 6.79 7.52 1.21
N LEU A 22 6.51 6.47 0.46
CA LEU A 22 5.34 5.63 0.66
C LEU A 22 5.37 5.00 2.06
N THR A 23 6.50 4.42 2.45
CA THR A 23 6.68 3.78 3.75
C THR A 23 6.47 4.78 4.89
N ALA A 24 7.13 5.95 4.82
CA ALA A 24 7.01 6.98 5.84
C ALA A 24 5.58 7.51 5.95
N THR A 25 4.92 7.72 4.82
CA THR A 25 3.53 8.19 4.77
C THR A 25 2.58 7.18 5.43
N CYS A 26 2.72 5.91 5.08
CA CYS A 26 1.90 4.86 5.67
C CYS A 26 2.19 4.70 7.16
N GLN A 27 3.47 4.67 7.55
CA GLN A 27 3.88 4.49 8.93
C GLN A 27 3.32 5.58 9.84
N SER A 28 3.30 6.83 9.37
CA SER A 28 2.78 7.95 10.16
C SER A 28 1.27 7.88 10.38
N ALA A 29 0.55 7.13 9.56
CA ALA A 29 -0.90 6.99 9.68
C ALA A 29 -1.33 5.72 10.41
N LEU A 30 -0.38 4.87 10.81
CA LEU A 30 -0.66 3.61 11.50
C LEU A 30 -0.47 3.76 13.01
N ARG A 31 -1.11 2.86 13.77
CA ARG A 31 -0.94 2.77 15.23
C ARG A 31 0.38 2.05 15.54
N ASP A 32 0.87 2.20 16.79
CA ASP A 32 2.09 1.51 17.23
C ASP A 32 1.99 -0.01 17.15
N ILE A 33 0.78 -0.57 17.34
CA ILE A 33 0.54 -2.01 17.27
C ILE A 33 0.38 -2.52 15.84
N ASP A 34 0.19 -1.65 14.87
CA ASP A 34 0.09 -2.05 13.47
C ASP A 34 1.49 -2.33 12.92
N VAL A 35 1.60 -3.31 12.03
CA VAL A 35 2.88 -3.73 11.50
C VAL A 35 2.90 -3.52 9.99
N LEU A 36 3.85 -2.72 9.52
CA LEU A 36 4.12 -2.54 8.10
C LEU A 36 5.38 -3.33 7.75
N GLY A 37 5.25 -4.23 6.78
CA GLY A 37 6.36 -5.05 6.32
C GLY A 37 6.46 -5.05 4.80
N ARG A 38 7.67 -5.18 4.29
CA ARG A 38 7.90 -5.31 2.85
C ARG A 38 7.93 -6.78 2.49
N LEU A 39 7.11 -7.18 1.52
CA LEU A 39 7.07 -8.56 1.03
C LEU A 39 8.13 -8.81 -0.04
N GLY A 40 8.45 -7.80 -0.83
CA GLY A 40 9.43 -7.88 -1.89
C GLY A 40 9.13 -6.86 -2.97
N GLY A 41 10.14 -6.44 -3.72
CA GLY A 41 9.96 -5.45 -4.78
C GLY A 41 9.24 -4.21 -4.29
N GLU A 42 8.07 -3.98 -4.83
CA GLU A 42 7.20 -2.85 -4.50
C GLU A 42 5.96 -3.25 -3.69
N GLU A 43 5.94 -4.48 -3.17
CA GLU A 43 4.81 -5.00 -2.42
C GLU A 43 5.05 -4.92 -0.92
N PHE A 44 4.02 -4.46 -0.20
CA PHE A 44 4.03 -4.31 1.25
C PHE A 44 2.80 -4.96 1.84
N ALA A 45 2.90 -5.35 3.10
CA ALA A 45 1.76 -5.82 3.87
C ALA A 45 1.62 -5.00 5.13
N VAL A 46 0.39 -4.75 5.53
CA VAL A 46 0.05 -4.10 6.80
C VAL A 46 -0.82 -5.05 7.59
N LEU A 47 -0.38 -5.37 8.81
CA LEU A 47 -1.18 -6.16 9.75
C LEU A 47 -1.83 -5.22 10.75
N LEU A 48 -3.15 -5.34 10.87
CA LEU A 48 -3.96 -4.52 11.76
C LEU A 48 -4.56 -5.40 12.85
N PRO A 49 -3.89 -5.56 14.02
CA PRO A 49 -4.41 -6.40 15.09
C PRO A 49 -5.78 -5.89 15.60
N GLU A 50 -6.64 -6.83 15.95
CA GLU A 50 -7.94 -6.54 16.55
C GLU A 50 -8.80 -5.56 15.74
N THR A 51 -8.76 -5.71 14.41
CA THR A 51 -9.44 -4.80 13.49
C THR A 51 -10.37 -5.61 12.58
N ASP A 52 -11.65 -5.26 12.54
CA ASP A 52 -12.59 -5.91 11.63
C ASP A 52 -12.43 -5.39 10.20
N LEU A 53 -13.10 -6.05 9.25
CA LEU A 53 -12.98 -5.71 7.83
C LEU A 53 -13.42 -4.28 7.54
N GLY A 54 -14.52 -3.82 8.13
CA GLY A 54 -15.03 -2.46 7.93
C GLY A 54 -14.02 -1.40 8.34
N LEU A 55 -13.41 -1.57 9.53
CA LEU A 55 -12.39 -0.64 10.01
C LEU A 55 -11.11 -0.75 9.19
N ALA A 56 -10.73 -1.97 8.78
CA ALA A 56 -9.56 -2.18 7.94
C ALA A 56 -9.72 -1.47 6.58
N LEU A 57 -10.91 -1.51 5.99
CA LEU A 57 -11.20 -0.78 4.76
C LEU A 57 -11.08 0.73 4.95
N THR A 58 -11.54 1.24 6.08
CA THR A 58 -11.42 2.67 6.44
C THR A 58 -9.95 3.06 6.56
N VAL A 59 -9.14 2.23 7.23
CA VAL A 59 -7.70 2.48 7.37
C VAL A 59 -7.02 2.45 5.99
N ALA A 60 -7.33 1.46 5.16
CA ALA A 60 -6.74 1.34 3.83
C ALA A 60 -7.09 2.54 2.95
N GLU A 61 -8.32 3.03 3.01
CA GLU A 61 -8.71 4.23 2.24
C GLU A 61 -7.97 5.47 2.74
N ARG A 62 -7.75 5.59 4.04
CA ARG A 62 -6.95 6.68 4.60
C ARG A 62 -5.50 6.62 4.13
N LEU A 63 -4.91 5.42 4.07
CA LEU A 63 -3.55 5.22 3.56
C LEU A 63 -3.48 5.58 2.07
N ARG A 64 -4.45 5.10 1.29
CA ARG A 64 -4.52 5.40 -0.14
C ARG A 64 -4.57 6.91 -0.39
N ALA A 65 -5.44 7.60 0.32
CA ALA A 65 -5.58 9.05 0.17
C ALA A 65 -4.32 9.80 0.61
N ALA A 66 -3.68 9.35 1.70
CA ALA A 66 -2.44 9.96 2.19
C ALA A 66 -1.31 9.82 1.17
N VAL A 67 -1.16 8.64 0.57
CA VAL A 67 -0.14 8.41 -0.47
C VAL A 67 -0.41 9.28 -1.70
N ALA A 68 -1.66 9.37 -2.12
CA ALA A 68 -2.03 10.18 -3.28
C ALA A 68 -1.77 11.68 -3.07
N ARG A 69 -1.77 12.14 -1.81
CA ARG A 69 -1.50 13.53 -1.47
C ARG A 69 -0.04 13.82 -1.13
N ALA A 70 0.83 12.81 -1.15
CA ALA A 70 2.24 12.96 -0.77
C ALA A 70 3.10 13.06 -2.04
N PRO A 71 3.33 14.26 -2.59
CA PRO A 71 4.15 14.39 -3.80
C PRO A 71 5.60 14.08 -3.47
N LEU A 72 6.28 13.43 -4.43
CA LEU A 72 7.71 13.20 -4.35
C LEU A 72 8.42 14.31 -5.12
N PRO A 73 9.10 15.25 -4.45
CA PRO A 73 9.79 16.33 -5.16
C PRO A 73 11.02 15.80 -5.91
N LEU A 74 11.26 16.34 -7.09
CA LEU A 74 12.41 16.04 -7.90
C LEU A 74 13.44 17.17 -7.79
N GLU A 75 14.71 16.85 -8.09
CA GLU A 75 15.82 17.81 -8.01
C GLU A 75 15.64 18.99 -8.99
N ASP A 76 14.95 18.77 -10.11
CA ASP A 76 14.70 19.79 -11.12
C ASP A 76 13.53 20.75 -10.78
N GLY A 77 12.95 20.62 -9.58
CA GLY A 77 11.82 21.43 -9.14
C GLY A 77 10.45 20.85 -9.49
N GLY A 78 10.39 19.75 -10.26
CA GLY A 78 9.17 19.04 -10.54
C GLY A 78 8.79 18.09 -9.40
N SER A 79 7.74 17.30 -9.61
CA SER A 79 7.32 16.29 -8.65
C SER A 79 6.73 15.08 -9.36
N VAL A 80 6.77 13.95 -8.67
CA VAL A 80 6.11 12.71 -9.09
C VAL A 80 4.93 12.47 -8.16
N GLN A 81 3.76 12.23 -8.71
CA GLN A 81 2.60 11.86 -7.92
C GLN A 81 2.64 10.36 -7.65
N LEU A 82 2.51 10.01 -6.38
CA LEU A 82 2.48 8.61 -5.95
C LEU A 82 1.04 8.15 -5.82
N SER A 83 0.83 6.86 -6.02
CA SER A 83 -0.44 6.23 -5.69
C SER A 83 -0.16 4.80 -5.22
N ALA A 84 -1.13 4.22 -4.52
CA ALA A 84 -1.04 2.85 -4.06
C ALA A 84 -2.41 2.17 -4.20
N SER A 85 -2.37 0.89 -4.48
CA SER A 85 -3.56 0.04 -4.53
C SER A 85 -3.52 -0.88 -3.33
N PHE A 86 -4.69 -1.19 -2.77
CA PHE A 86 -4.82 -1.96 -1.54
C PHE A 86 -5.82 -3.09 -1.71
N GLY A 87 -5.40 -4.29 -1.34
CA GLY A 87 -6.31 -5.41 -1.13
C GLY A 87 -6.44 -5.66 0.36
N VAL A 88 -7.66 -5.80 0.85
CA VAL A 88 -7.96 -5.93 2.26
C VAL A 88 -8.70 -7.23 2.51
N ALA A 89 -8.31 -7.94 3.56
CA ALA A 89 -8.97 -9.16 3.99
C ALA A 89 -8.91 -9.23 5.52
N SER A 90 -9.87 -9.95 6.10
CA SER A 90 -9.90 -10.19 7.55
C SER A 90 -9.94 -11.68 7.84
N MET A 91 -9.52 -12.06 9.04
CA MET A 91 -9.58 -13.45 9.50
C MET A 91 -11.02 -13.91 9.54
N LEU A 92 -11.30 -15.11 9.00
CA LEU A 92 -12.65 -15.66 8.90
C LEU A 92 -13.03 -16.52 10.09
N GLY A 93 -12.06 -16.93 10.90
CA GLY A 93 -12.31 -17.78 12.06
C GLY A 93 -11.04 -18.43 12.57
N ALA A 94 -11.17 -19.29 13.57
CA ALA A 94 -10.02 -19.93 14.24
C ALA A 94 -9.23 -20.86 13.30
N ASP A 95 -9.86 -21.38 12.24
CA ASP A 95 -9.23 -22.28 11.28
C ASP A 95 -8.52 -21.56 10.14
N ASP A 96 -8.65 -20.23 10.09
CA ASP A 96 -7.97 -19.41 9.09
C ASP A 96 -6.49 -19.24 9.48
N ASN A 97 -5.66 -18.94 8.49
CA ASN A 97 -4.22 -18.76 8.72
C ASN A 97 -3.69 -17.60 7.89
N LEU A 98 -2.45 -17.22 8.17
CA LEU A 98 -1.82 -16.07 7.52
C LEU A 98 -1.72 -16.26 6.00
N ASP A 99 -1.36 -17.45 5.52
CA ASP A 99 -1.22 -17.71 4.09
C ASP A 99 -2.55 -17.53 3.37
N ALA A 100 -3.64 -18.06 3.92
CA ALA A 100 -4.99 -17.90 3.35
C ALA A 100 -5.43 -16.44 3.39
N LEU A 101 -5.14 -15.75 4.49
CA LEU A 101 -5.45 -14.33 4.65
C LEU A 101 -4.72 -13.49 3.60
N LEU A 102 -3.42 -13.68 3.44
CA LEU A 102 -2.63 -12.97 2.44
C LEU A 102 -3.09 -13.31 1.02
N GLY A 103 -3.49 -14.55 0.76
CA GLY A 103 -4.04 -14.94 -0.54
C GLY A 103 -5.32 -14.21 -0.89
N ARG A 104 -6.22 -14.02 0.09
CA ARG A 104 -7.45 -13.26 -0.12
C ARG A 104 -7.15 -11.78 -0.35
N ALA A 105 -6.23 -11.21 0.43
CA ALA A 105 -5.81 -9.82 0.25
C ALA A 105 -5.15 -9.61 -1.12
N ASP A 106 -4.36 -10.56 -1.57
CA ASP A 106 -3.68 -10.50 -2.88
C ASP A 106 -4.69 -10.51 -4.03
N ARG A 107 -5.73 -11.34 -3.94
CA ARG A 107 -6.80 -11.35 -4.96
C ARG A 107 -7.54 -10.01 -4.98
N ALA A 108 -7.80 -9.44 -3.82
CA ALA A 108 -8.44 -8.12 -3.73
C ALA A 108 -7.52 -7.02 -4.29
N LEU A 109 -6.21 -7.13 -4.05
CA LEU A 109 -5.23 -6.21 -4.62
C LEU A 109 -5.22 -6.28 -6.14
N TYR A 110 -5.29 -7.48 -6.71
CA TYR A 110 -5.40 -7.64 -8.15
C TYR A 110 -6.64 -6.91 -8.70
N ALA A 111 -7.77 -7.06 -8.02
CA ALA A 111 -8.99 -6.36 -8.41
C ALA A 111 -8.83 -4.83 -8.34
N ALA A 112 -8.11 -4.32 -7.33
CA ALA A 112 -7.83 -2.88 -7.22
C ALA A 112 -6.98 -2.41 -8.39
N LYS A 113 -5.93 -3.15 -8.75
CA LYS A 113 -5.07 -2.81 -9.89
C LYS A 113 -5.83 -2.90 -11.20
N ASP A 114 -6.68 -3.92 -11.36
CA ASP A 114 -7.47 -4.12 -12.57
C ASP A 114 -8.54 -3.04 -12.75
N SER A 115 -9.03 -2.44 -11.66
CA SER A 115 -10.02 -1.36 -11.71
C SER A 115 -9.43 0.03 -12.03
N GLY A 116 -8.13 0.11 -12.30
CA GLY A 116 -7.47 1.38 -12.65
C GLY A 116 -6.45 1.86 -11.64
N ARG A 117 -6.14 1.05 -10.63
CA ARG A 117 -5.20 1.37 -9.56
C ARG A 117 -5.71 2.52 -8.68
N ASN A 118 -4.90 2.97 -7.74
CA ASN A 118 -5.24 4.01 -6.76
C ASN A 118 -6.61 3.72 -6.13
N ALA A 119 -6.78 2.52 -5.62
CA ALA A 119 -8.07 2.02 -5.15
C ALA A 119 -7.88 1.02 -4.02
N VAL A 120 -8.94 0.85 -3.24
CA VAL A 120 -9.04 -0.16 -2.19
C VAL A 120 -10.14 -1.16 -2.58
N ARG A 121 -9.85 -2.45 -2.44
CA ARG A 121 -10.82 -3.53 -2.65
C ARG A 121 -10.68 -4.56 -1.54
N SER A 122 -11.75 -5.30 -1.34
CA SER A 122 -11.75 -6.41 -0.39
C SER A 122 -12.23 -7.72 -1.04
#